data_5fe50335654482a491da650b3bba64fa
#
_entry.id   5fe50335654482a491da650b3bba64fa
#
_cell.length_a   1.000
_cell.length_b   1.000
_cell.length_c   1.000
_cell.angle_alpha   90.00
_cell.angle_beta   90.00
_cell.angle_gamma   90.00
#
_symmetry.space_group_name_H-M   'P 1'
#
loop_
_entity.id
_entity.type
_entity.pdbx_description
1 polymer ?
#
loop_
_entity_poly.entity_id
_entity_poly.type
_entity_poly.pdbx_seq_one_letter_code
_entity_poly.pdbx_strand_id
1 'polypeptide(L)'
;MLLRSFLTLFSLIALSHAWNENTKICTIPSKFESSNGTADDSPAIAAAFARCSSNSIVEFKKGVDYNIFKPISAKNLSNVVIRQEGNLHLPQNIKYIQDLVNSSNALTYTTALYWFSFAGPKIQYEGSKDVTTGWINSYGQAWWDSNPVNGTGLANRPHLLQLNTTNGGMSYFKSRKPIAWNVQLLGSNIRVKNSIIDSFSSTGSFPFNTDGFDVTATNVHISDSVIYNGDDACAVQSGSHNVLFEKATIGYQSHGLSIGSLGQNQAAFANVSNIHFRDITVVDAVYAARFKSWAGGQGIVKNITWENIRIYNVSFPIFVTQTYFNQGSNATQLEPGQISGRPNNASVTMEDFTWKNFRGTINTFEPGDGSCVTNPCWYDVSLPNIQHTEAIIIGCNTRSSCKNFQLEDIEIYPQDYSNSTVVCINVTSALNPELGIDCVNGTFVPLG
;
A
#
# COMPACT_ATOMS: atom_id res chain seq x y z
N MET A 1 -17.87 -30.92 -18.28
CA MET A 1 -17.26 -29.93 -19.15
C MET A 1 -18.28 -28.85 -19.42
N LEU A 2 -18.39 -27.87 -18.56
CA LEU A 2 -19.27 -26.70 -18.68
C LEU A 2 -18.48 -25.51 -18.16
N LEU A 3 -17.92 -24.73 -19.08
CA LEU A 3 -17.32 -23.43 -18.85
C LEU A 3 -18.38 -22.52 -18.20
N ARG A 4 -18.25 -22.20 -16.94
CA ARG A 4 -18.98 -21.09 -16.31
C ARG A 4 -18.12 -19.85 -16.40
N SER A 5 -18.29 -19.10 -17.50
CA SER A 5 -17.83 -17.71 -17.60
C SER A 5 -18.57 -16.89 -16.56
N PHE A 6 -17.93 -16.53 -15.47
CA PHE A 6 -18.39 -15.48 -14.58
C PHE A 6 -18.06 -14.13 -15.20
N LEU A 7 -18.94 -13.65 -16.08
CA LEU A 7 -19.01 -12.22 -16.36
C LEU A 7 -19.60 -11.55 -15.11
N THR A 8 -18.76 -11.07 -14.23
CA THR A 8 -19.17 -10.09 -13.23
C THR A 8 -19.45 -8.79 -13.97
N LEU A 9 -20.73 -8.54 -14.19
CA LEU A 9 -21.24 -7.28 -14.74
C LEU A 9 -20.96 -6.18 -13.70
N PHE A 10 -19.78 -5.55 -13.79
CA PHE A 10 -19.56 -4.26 -13.15
C PHE A 10 -20.48 -3.25 -13.85
N SER A 11 -21.66 -3.02 -13.29
CA SER A 11 -22.53 -1.95 -13.78
C SER A 11 -21.74 -0.65 -13.69
N LEU A 12 -21.44 -0.06 -14.84
CA LEU A 12 -20.91 1.28 -14.99
C LEU A 12 -21.97 2.27 -14.49
N ILE A 13 -22.07 2.45 -13.18
CA ILE A 13 -22.72 3.63 -12.64
C ILE A 13 -21.70 4.74 -12.76
N ALA A 14 -21.79 5.49 -13.84
CA ALA A 14 -21.15 6.79 -13.95
C ALA A 14 -21.75 7.67 -12.85
N LEU A 15 -21.04 7.85 -11.74
CA LEU A 15 -21.37 8.87 -10.75
C LEU A 15 -21.07 10.25 -11.36
N SER A 16 -21.90 10.67 -12.32
CA SER A 16 -21.95 12.07 -12.70
C SER A 16 -22.67 12.80 -11.56
N HIS A 17 -21.92 13.49 -10.72
CA HIS A 17 -22.51 14.47 -9.82
C HIS A 17 -23.01 15.62 -10.68
N ALA A 18 -24.30 15.62 -11.04
CA ALA A 18 -24.96 16.78 -11.57
C ALA A 18 -25.07 17.80 -10.42
N TRP A 19 -24.07 18.67 -10.31
CA TRP A 19 -24.12 19.80 -9.39
C TRP A 19 -25.18 20.78 -9.87
N ASN A 20 -26.08 21.13 -8.99
CA ASN A 20 -27.08 22.16 -9.25
C ASN A 20 -26.37 23.54 -9.23
N GLU A 21 -26.83 24.52 -10.00
CA GLU A 21 -26.27 25.88 -10.03
C GLU A 21 -26.19 26.54 -8.64
N ASN A 22 -26.89 26.00 -7.65
CA ASN A 22 -26.91 26.47 -6.25
C ASN A 22 -25.97 25.68 -5.31
N THR A 23 -24.98 24.93 -5.83
CA THR A 23 -24.06 24.20 -4.96
C THR A 23 -23.20 25.18 -4.16
N LYS A 24 -23.23 25.06 -2.83
CA LYS A 24 -22.43 25.89 -1.91
C LYS A 24 -20.94 25.61 -2.09
N ILE A 25 -20.16 26.66 -2.38
CA ILE A 25 -18.70 26.58 -2.46
C ILE A 25 -18.09 27.33 -1.28
N CYS A 26 -17.23 26.64 -0.52
CA CYS A 26 -16.40 27.22 0.51
C CYS A 26 -14.96 27.30 0.01
N THR A 27 -14.62 28.37 -0.65
CA THR A 27 -13.24 28.66 -1.01
C THR A 27 -12.46 29.00 0.25
N ILE A 28 -11.32 28.36 0.44
CA ILE A 28 -10.45 28.54 1.59
C ILE A 28 -9.57 29.77 1.34
N PRO A 29 -9.57 30.76 2.23
CA PRO A 29 -8.59 31.85 2.18
C PRO A 29 -7.22 31.36 2.61
N SER A 30 -6.17 31.76 1.90
CA SER A 30 -4.78 31.51 2.30
C SER A 30 -4.09 32.80 2.71
N LYS A 31 -3.23 32.71 3.70
CA LYS A 31 -2.30 33.74 4.13
C LYS A 31 -0.85 33.47 3.71
N PHE A 32 -0.62 32.43 2.93
CA PHE A 32 0.72 31.97 2.56
C PHE A 32 1.55 33.13 1.98
N GLU A 33 1.11 33.74 0.89
CA GLU A 33 1.84 34.82 0.22
C GLU A 33 1.97 36.07 1.09
N SER A 34 0.88 36.52 1.73
CA SER A 34 0.89 37.72 2.57
C SER A 34 1.78 37.62 3.81
N SER A 35 2.09 36.39 4.25
CA SER A 35 2.97 36.10 5.37
C SER A 35 4.35 35.59 4.96
N ASN A 36 4.67 35.58 3.66
CA ASN A 36 5.87 34.97 3.13
C ASN A 36 6.06 33.51 3.61
N GLY A 37 4.99 32.72 3.56
CA GLY A 37 5.00 31.29 3.90
C GLY A 37 5.07 30.98 5.41
N THR A 38 4.81 31.94 6.31
CA THR A 38 4.94 31.72 7.76
C THR A 38 3.61 31.52 8.48
N ALA A 39 2.48 31.93 7.90
CA ALA A 39 1.18 31.82 8.56
C ALA A 39 0.58 30.40 8.40
N ASP A 40 -0.15 29.96 9.45
CA ASP A 40 -0.90 28.70 9.46
C ASP A 40 -2.32 28.92 8.92
N ASP A 41 -2.66 28.22 7.84
CA ASP A 41 -4.00 28.24 7.23
C ASP A 41 -4.94 27.15 7.82
N SER A 42 -4.45 26.25 8.68
CA SER A 42 -5.24 25.17 9.27
C SER A 42 -6.55 25.65 9.93
N PRO A 43 -6.61 26.79 10.65
CA PRO A 43 -7.87 27.29 11.23
C PRO A 43 -8.89 27.68 10.16
N ALA A 44 -8.46 28.29 9.05
CA ALA A 44 -9.34 28.68 7.95
C ALA A 44 -9.89 27.43 7.22
N ILE A 45 -9.07 26.42 7.06
CA ILE A 45 -9.45 25.14 6.47
C ILE A 45 -10.48 24.41 7.35
N ALA A 46 -10.22 24.29 8.63
CA ALA A 46 -11.16 23.69 9.58
C ALA A 46 -12.52 24.42 9.59
N ALA A 47 -12.51 25.75 9.55
CA ALA A 47 -13.71 26.58 9.47
C ALA A 47 -14.46 26.37 8.12
N ALA A 48 -13.76 26.17 7.00
CA ALA A 48 -14.40 25.87 5.72
C ALA A 48 -15.11 24.51 5.75
N PHE A 49 -14.48 23.46 6.28
CA PHE A 49 -15.12 22.15 6.43
C PHE A 49 -16.32 22.21 7.38
N ALA A 50 -16.26 22.97 8.47
CA ALA A 50 -17.40 23.16 9.37
C ALA A 50 -18.59 23.84 8.70
N ARG A 51 -18.35 24.87 7.86
CA ARG A 51 -19.40 25.56 7.11
C ARG A 51 -19.95 24.77 5.92
N CYS A 52 -19.11 23.95 5.29
CA CYS A 52 -19.42 23.19 4.09
C CYS A 52 -19.32 21.67 4.37
N SER A 53 -19.96 21.20 5.45
CA SER A 53 -19.98 19.78 5.82
C SER A 53 -21.00 18.95 5.04
N SER A 54 -21.91 19.59 4.27
CA SER A 54 -22.91 18.85 3.49
C SER A 54 -23.27 19.54 2.18
N ASN A 55 -23.54 18.74 1.12
CA ASN A 55 -23.97 19.16 -0.21
C ASN A 55 -23.17 20.37 -0.74
N SER A 56 -21.85 20.29 -0.73
CA SER A 56 -21.00 21.44 -0.94
C SER A 56 -19.64 21.07 -1.53
N ILE A 57 -18.91 22.12 -1.92
CA ILE A 57 -17.52 22.03 -2.36
C ILE A 57 -16.66 22.80 -1.37
N VAL A 58 -15.62 22.16 -0.84
CA VAL A 58 -14.53 22.81 -0.10
C VAL A 58 -13.36 22.95 -1.07
N GLU A 59 -12.96 24.18 -1.36
CA GLU A 59 -12.04 24.48 -2.46
C GLU A 59 -10.74 25.10 -2.01
N PHE A 60 -9.63 24.43 -2.37
CA PHE A 60 -8.28 24.97 -2.37
C PHE A 60 -7.96 25.48 -3.77
N LYS A 61 -7.87 26.79 -3.93
CA LYS A 61 -7.76 27.47 -5.25
C LYS A 61 -6.50 27.11 -6.01
N LYS A 62 -6.61 26.93 -7.32
CA LYS A 62 -5.47 26.77 -8.23
C LYS A 62 -4.50 27.94 -8.13
N GLY A 63 -3.19 27.64 -8.09
CA GLY A 63 -2.13 28.65 -8.02
C GLY A 63 -1.99 29.32 -6.65
N VAL A 64 -2.62 28.74 -5.62
CA VAL A 64 -2.52 29.22 -4.24
C VAL A 64 -1.84 28.14 -3.39
N ASP A 65 -0.88 28.54 -2.58
CA ASP A 65 -0.24 27.70 -1.59
C ASP A 65 -0.89 27.84 -0.21
N TYR A 66 -0.93 26.76 0.56
CA TYR A 66 -1.56 26.71 1.89
C TYR A 66 -0.65 26.01 2.88
N ASN A 67 -0.39 26.63 4.03
CA ASN A 67 0.31 25.98 5.14
C ASN A 67 -0.68 25.25 6.04
N ILE A 68 -0.48 23.94 6.19
CA ILE A 68 -1.32 23.10 7.02
C ILE A 68 -0.50 22.66 8.23
N PHE A 69 -0.36 23.54 9.21
CA PHE A 69 0.52 23.29 10.36
C PHE A 69 -0.13 22.45 11.47
N LYS A 70 -1.43 22.19 11.37
CA LYS A 70 -2.15 21.31 12.29
C LYS A 70 -2.98 20.29 11.52
N PRO A 71 -3.16 19.08 12.07
CA PRO A 71 -4.01 18.08 11.46
C PRO A 71 -5.45 18.57 11.24
N ILE A 72 -6.01 18.20 10.10
CA ILE A 72 -7.38 18.53 9.70
C ILE A 72 -8.25 17.28 9.82
N SER A 73 -9.24 17.32 10.69
CA SER A 73 -10.22 16.24 10.86
C SER A 73 -11.63 16.73 10.59
N ALA A 74 -12.29 16.19 9.57
CA ALA A 74 -13.69 16.49 9.21
C ALA A 74 -14.47 15.17 9.12
N LYS A 75 -15.14 14.77 10.20
CA LYS A 75 -15.74 13.44 10.35
C LYS A 75 -17.24 13.33 10.05
N ASN A 76 -17.92 14.43 9.80
CA ASN A 76 -19.38 14.43 9.59
C ASN A 76 -19.72 15.04 8.22
N LEU A 77 -18.94 14.67 7.21
CA LEU A 77 -19.18 15.13 5.84
C LEU A 77 -20.29 14.32 5.19
N SER A 78 -21.10 14.96 4.35
CA SER A 78 -22.14 14.28 3.58
C SER A 78 -22.30 14.92 2.21
N ASN A 79 -22.01 14.17 1.14
CA ASN A 79 -22.07 14.67 -0.23
C ASN A 79 -21.20 15.94 -0.40
N VAL A 80 -19.89 15.79 -0.13
CA VAL A 80 -18.92 16.90 -0.18
C VAL A 80 -17.85 16.60 -1.21
N VAL A 81 -17.54 17.59 -2.04
CA VAL A 81 -16.32 17.58 -2.87
C VAL A 81 -15.24 18.37 -2.17
N ILE A 82 -14.08 17.73 -2.01
CA ILE A 82 -12.84 18.38 -1.60
C ILE A 82 -12.06 18.65 -2.87
N ARG A 83 -12.12 19.90 -3.37
CA ARG A 83 -11.42 20.29 -4.60
C ARG A 83 -10.07 20.88 -4.24
N GLN A 84 -9.00 20.14 -4.51
CA GLN A 84 -7.64 20.55 -4.22
C GLN A 84 -6.88 20.85 -5.50
N GLU A 85 -6.90 22.10 -5.93
CA GLU A 85 -6.13 22.57 -7.08
C GLU A 85 -4.87 23.36 -6.69
N GLY A 86 -4.82 23.92 -5.47
CA GLY A 86 -3.65 24.55 -4.88
C GLY A 86 -2.71 23.57 -4.19
N ASN A 87 -1.50 24.02 -3.83
CA ASN A 87 -0.54 23.18 -3.11
C ASN A 87 -0.74 23.30 -1.60
N LEU A 88 -0.55 22.17 -0.92
CA LEU A 88 -0.63 22.08 0.53
C LEU A 88 0.77 21.78 1.08
N HIS A 89 1.17 22.46 2.14
CA HIS A 89 2.48 22.34 2.75
C HIS A 89 2.35 21.96 4.23
N LEU A 90 2.88 20.79 4.60
CA LEU A 90 3.00 20.38 5.99
C LEU A 90 4.16 21.15 6.65
N PRO A 91 4.20 21.23 8.00
CA PRO A 91 5.36 21.80 8.70
C PRO A 91 6.64 21.03 8.38
N GLN A 92 7.78 21.75 8.33
CA GLN A 92 9.08 21.12 8.12
C GLN A 92 9.80 20.78 9.43
N ASN A 93 9.32 21.27 10.56
CA ASN A 93 9.92 21.02 11.87
C ASN A 93 9.52 19.62 12.38
N ILE A 94 10.45 18.68 12.30
CA ILE A 94 10.25 17.29 12.71
C ILE A 94 9.80 17.21 14.19
N LYS A 95 10.50 17.89 15.09
CA LYS A 95 10.19 17.84 16.52
C LYS A 95 8.76 18.35 16.81
N TYR A 96 8.35 19.42 16.15
CA TYR A 96 7.00 19.95 16.28
C TYR A 96 5.94 18.93 15.88
N ILE A 97 6.14 18.24 14.75
CA ILE A 97 5.21 17.21 14.29
C ILE A 97 5.21 16.01 15.25
N GLN A 98 6.39 15.56 15.71
CA GLN A 98 6.48 14.47 16.69
C GLN A 98 5.73 14.79 17.99
N ASP A 99 5.80 16.02 18.47
CA ASP A 99 5.08 16.46 19.67
C ASP A 99 3.56 16.47 19.45
N LEU A 100 3.10 16.90 18.27
CA LEU A 100 1.67 16.81 17.89
C LEU A 100 1.18 15.37 17.88
N VAL A 101 1.93 14.46 17.25
CA VAL A 101 1.57 13.03 17.20
C VAL A 101 1.55 12.44 18.60
N ASN A 102 2.56 12.71 19.43
CA ASN A 102 2.65 12.21 20.79
C ASN A 102 1.49 12.70 21.67
N SER A 103 1.06 13.95 21.47
CA SER A 103 -0.07 14.53 22.22
C SER A 103 -1.45 14.05 21.77
N SER A 104 -1.54 13.39 20.62
CA SER A 104 -2.81 12.93 20.02
C SER A 104 -3.34 11.60 20.57
N ASN A 105 -2.63 10.97 21.52
CA ASN A 105 -2.91 9.60 22.01
C ASN A 105 -2.89 8.53 20.89
N ALA A 106 -2.16 8.75 19.84
CA ALA A 106 -1.87 7.74 18.83
C ALA A 106 -0.99 6.65 19.47
N LEU A 107 -1.60 5.50 19.79
CA LEU A 107 -0.98 4.49 20.64
C LEU A 107 -0.04 3.54 19.89
N THR A 108 -0.24 3.38 18.60
CA THR A 108 0.54 2.46 17.75
C THR A 108 0.72 3.03 16.36
N TYR A 109 1.64 2.45 15.60
CA TYR A 109 1.83 2.83 14.20
C TYR A 109 0.54 2.68 13.37
N THR A 110 -0.22 1.62 13.57
CA THR A 110 -1.48 1.36 12.87
C THR A 110 -2.65 2.25 13.32
N THR A 111 -2.54 2.89 14.47
CA THR A 111 -3.50 3.89 14.98
C THR A 111 -2.90 5.29 14.99
N ALA A 112 -1.93 5.54 14.12
CA ALA A 112 -1.23 6.80 14.01
C ALA A 112 -2.16 7.97 13.69
N LEU A 113 -1.70 9.17 13.98
CA LEU A 113 -2.37 10.39 13.58
C LEU A 113 -2.34 10.53 12.05
N TYR A 114 -3.50 10.76 11.44
CA TYR A 114 -3.59 11.18 10.05
C TYR A 114 -3.59 12.71 9.97
N TRP A 115 -2.77 13.27 9.07
CA TRP A 115 -2.72 14.72 8.87
C TRP A 115 -4.02 15.25 8.31
N PHE A 116 -4.64 14.48 7.40
CA PHE A 116 -5.97 14.72 6.89
C PHE A 116 -6.86 13.50 7.19
N SER A 117 -7.99 13.71 7.85
CA SER A 117 -8.98 12.66 8.13
C SER A 117 -10.36 13.14 7.70
N PHE A 118 -10.91 12.51 6.65
CA PHE A 118 -12.21 12.83 6.09
C PHE A 118 -13.14 11.62 6.25
N ALA A 119 -14.31 11.82 6.88
CA ALA A 119 -15.26 10.73 7.08
C ALA A 119 -16.69 11.15 6.83
N GLY A 120 -17.45 10.26 6.15
CA GLY A 120 -18.87 10.40 5.86
C GLY A 120 -19.25 9.91 4.45
N PRO A 121 -20.54 9.83 4.14
CA PRO A 121 -21.01 9.33 2.85
C PRO A 121 -20.76 10.32 1.70
N LYS A 122 -20.48 9.77 0.53
CA LYS A 122 -20.35 10.50 -0.74
C LYS A 122 -19.32 11.62 -0.70
N ILE A 123 -18.14 11.33 -0.16
CA ILE A 123 -17.01 12.25 -0.22
C ILE A 123 -16.27 11.99 -1.53
N GLN A 124 -16.02 13.07 -2.29
CA GLN A 124 -15.17 13.05 -3.47
C GLN A 124 -13.98 13.98 -3.25
N TYR A 125 -12.77 13.42 -3.33
CA TYR A 125 -11.55 14.21 -3.40
C TYR A 125 -11.19 14.43 -4.89
N GLU A 126 -11.10 15.67 -5.31
CA GLU A 126 -10.75 16.06 -6.67
C GLU A 126 -9.47 16.91 -6.66
N GLY A 127 -8.34 16.29 -7.00
CA GLY A 127 -7.09 17.01 -7.20
C GLY A 127 -7.01 17.69 -8.56
N SER A 128 -5.97 18.50 -8.75
CA SER A 128 -5.72 19.16 -10.04
C SER A 128 -5.26 18.18 -11.11
N LYS A 129 -5.81 18.25 -12.31
CA LYS A 129 -5.30 17.55 -13.50
C LYS A 129 -3.95 18.08 -13.96
N ASP A 130 -3.63 19.31 -13.61
CA ASP A 130 -2.36 19.94 -13.91
C ASP A 130 -1.27 19.37 -12.99
N VAL A 131 -0.24 18.76 -13.57
CA VAL A 131 0.85 18.11 -12.84
C VAL A 131 1.77 19.09 -12.10
N THR A 132 1.66 20.39 -12.39
CA THR A 132 2.49 21.43 -11.76
C THR A 132 1.90 21.97 -10.46
N THR A 133 0.64 21.67 -10.14
CA THR A 133 -0.08 22.17 -8.98
C THR A 133 -0.95 21.09 -8.34
N GLY A 134 -1.56 21.35 -7.20
CA GLY A 134 -2.39 20.38 -6.47
C GLY A 134 -1.58 19.32 -5.74
N TRP A 135 -0.37 19.64 -5.30
CA TRP A 135 0.48 18.73 -4.54
C TRP A 135 0.27 18.88 -3.03
N ILE A 136 0.34 17.76 -2.33
CA ILE A 136 0.56 17.77 -0.88
C ILE A 136 2.05 17.51 -0.64
N ASN A 137 2.75 18.55 -0.20
CA ASN A 137 4.18 18.53 0.09
C ASN A 137 4.40 18.25 1.58
N SER A 138 4.88 17.07 1.93
CA SER A 138 5.03 16.65 3.32
C SER A 138 6.45 16.74 3.84
N TYR A 139 7.42 17.03 2.98
CA TYR A 139 8.84 17.22 3.32
C TYR A 139 9.49 16.01 4.01
N GLY A 140 9.03 14.80 3.71
CA GLY A 140 9.50 13.54 4.30
C GLY A 140 10.98 13.26 4.09
N GLN A 141 11.64 13.87 3.09
CA GLN A 141 13.07 13.68 2.86
C GLN A 141 13.89 13.97 4.12
N ALA A 142 13.59 15.06 4.83
CA ALA A 142 14.28 15.39 6.08
C ALA A 142 14.09 14.34 7.17
N TRP A 143 12.94 13.69 7.20
CA TRP A 143 12.65 12.58 8.11
C TRP A 143 13.46 11.33 7.78
N TRP A 144 13.57 11.01 6.50
CA TRP A 144 14.31 9.85 6.03
C TRP A 144 15.80 10.05 6.28
N ASP A 145 16.33 11.24 5.99
CA ASP A 145 17.74 11.62 6.22
C ASP A 145 18.12 11.66 7.70
N SER A 146 17.16 11.93 8.58
CA SER A 146 17.35 11.96 10.03
C SER A 146 17.20 10.60 10.71
N ASN A 147 16.88 9.54 9.94
CA ASN A 147 16.78 8.20 10.48
C ASN A 147 18.14 7.71 10.93
N PRO A 148 18.30 7.23 12.18
CA PRO A 148 19.60 6.74 12.64
C PRO A 148 20.07 5.51 11.87
N VAL A 149 21.33 5.24 11.88
CA VAL A 149 21.90 4.00 11.33
C VAL A 149 21.19 2.81 12.00
N ASN A 150 20.74 1.85 11.19
CA ASN A 150 19.91 0.71 11.61
C ASN A 150 18.54 1.09 12.20
N GLY A 151 18.05 2.31 11.97
CA GLY A 151 16.69 2.70 12.31
C GLY A 151 15.69 2.28 11.23
N THR A 152 14.44 2.03 11.62
CA THR A 152 13.32 1.68 10.73
C THR A 152 12.34 2.85 10.56
N GLY A 153 12.86 4.07 10.59
CA GLY A 153 12.12 5.32 10.58
C GLY A 153 12.00 5.95 11.97
N LEU A 154 11.91 7.27 12.00
CA LEU A 154 11.75 8.03 13.25
C LEU A 154 10.42 7.67 13.94
N ALA A 155 10.39 7.78 15.26
CA ALA A 155 9.15 7.63 16.04
C ALA A 155 8.17 8.79 15.77
N ASN A 156 6.89 8.57 16.08
CA ASN A 156 5.82 9.59 16.02
C ASN A 156 5.70 10.24 14.63
N ARG A 157 5.73 9.41 13.59
CA ARG A 157 5.44 9.84 12.22
C ARG A 157 3.92 9.87 11.99
N PRO A 158 3.35 10.96 11.48
CA PRO A 158 1.95 10.96 11.05
C PRO A 158 1.80 10.25 9.71
N HIS A 159 0.63 9.66 9.49
CA HIS A 159 0.17 9.27 8.16
C HIS A 159 -0.45 10.48 7.44
N LEU A 160 -0.53 10.45 6.12
CA LEU A 160 -0.95 11.64 5.39
C LEU A 160 -2.48 11.78 5.33
N LEU A 161 -3.19 10.85 4.72
CA LEU A 161 -4.62 11.00 4.47
C LEU A 161 -5.40 9.73 4.79
N GLN A 162 -6.49 9.87 5.54
CA GLN A 162 -7.50 8.85 5.75
C GLN A 162 -8.81 9.28 5.10
N LEU A 163 -9.32 8.47 4.18
CA LEU A 163 -10.64 8.65 3.57
C LEU A 163 -11.56 7.51 3.99
N ASN A 164 -12.52 7.81 4.84
CA ASN A 164 -13.57 6.87 5.26
C ASN A 164 -14.89 7.28 4.63
N THR A 165 -15.29 6.61 3.55
CA THR A 165 -16.48 7.02 2.80
C THR A 165 -17.26 5.84 2.24
N THR A 166 -18.53 6.09 1.98
CA THR A 166 -19.42 5.17 1.24
C THR A 166 -19.90 5.88 -0.01
N ASN A 167 -19.79 5.22 -1.17
CA ASN A 167 -20.14 5.79 -2.49
C ASN A 167 -19.37 7.09 -2.80
N GLY A 168 -18.06 7.05 -2.62
CA GLY A 168 -17.16 8.18 -2.81
C GLY A 168 -15.86 7.81 -3.51
N GLY A 169 -14.84 8.65 -3.38
CA GLY A 169 -13.54 8.34 -3.97
C GLY A 169 -12.58 9.49 -4.11
N MET A 170 -11.57 9.27 -4.95
CA MET A 170 -10.48 10.23 -5.20
C MET A 170 -10.16 10.28 -6.69
N SER A 171 -9.79 11.45 -7.17
CA SER A 171 -9.20 11.61 -8.50
C SER A 171 -8.09 12.64 -8.49
N TYR A 172 -7.02 12.36 -9.23
CA TYR A 172 -5.87 13.28 -9.37
C TYR A 172 -5.21 13.65 -8.04
N PHE A 173 -5.26 12.76 -7.06
CA PHE A 173 -4.52 12.92 -5.81
C PHE A 173 -3.02 12.96 -6.09
N LYS A 174 -2.30 13.92 -5.49
CA LYS A 174 -0.85 14.05 -5.65
C LYS A 174 -0.17 14.27 -4.31
N SER A 175 0.71 13.35 -3.95
CA SER A 175 1.53 13.41 -2.74
C SER A 175 3.00 13.47 -3.11
N ARG A 176 3.75 14.33 -2.43
CA ARG A 176 5.20 14.44 -2.59
C ARG A 176 5.90 14.36 -1.25
N LYS A 177 6.89 13.45 -1.17
CA LYS A 177 7.71 13.22 0.01
C LYS A 177 6.86 13.05 1.29
N PRO A 178 5.95 12.05 1.36
CA PRO A 178 5.17 11.77 2.56
C PRO A 178 6.09 11.37 3.72
N ILE A 179 5.66 11.64 4.94
CA ILE A 179 6.45 11.25 6.13
C ILE A 179 6.33 9.75 6.39
N ALA A 180 5.12 9.21 6.23
CA ALA A 180 4.78 7.79 6.31
C ALA A 180 3.65 7.48 5.32
N TRP A 181 2.70 6.59 5.61
CA TRP A 181 1.62 6.16 4.71
C TRP A 181 0.93 7.33 4.00
N ASN A 182 0.63 7.15 2.71
CA ASN A 182 -0.05 8.17 1.93
C ASN A 182 -1.56 8.15 2.15
N VAL A 183 -2.24 7.08 1.76
CA VAL A 183 -3.70 7.06 1.75
C VAL A 183 -4.24 5.79 2.39
N GLN A 184 -5.05 5.93 3.43
CA GLN A 184 -5.87 4.86 3.95
C GLN A 184 -7.31 4.98 3.43
N LEU A 185 -7.82 3.93 2.82
CA LEU A 185 -9.18 3.84 2.31
C LEU A 185 -10.04 2.95 3.23
N LEU A 186 -11.11 3.53 3.78
CA LEU A 186 -12.07 2.85 4.64
C LEU A 186 -13.49 3.01 4.09
N GLY A 187 -14.35 2.01 4.28
CA GLY A 187 -15.76 2.09 3.90
C GLY A 187 -16.13 1.22 2.71
N SER A 188 -16.90 1.75 1.76
CA SER A 188 -17.38 0.92 0.64
C SER A 188 -17.71 1.71 -0.62
N ASN A 189 -17.68 1.02 -1.77
CA ASN A 189 -17.99 1.60 -3.08
C ASN A 189 -17.10 2.82 -3.38
N ILE A 190 -15.77 2.61 -3.32
CA ILE A 190 -14.76 3.66 -3.45
C ILE A 190 -14.09 3.56 -4.82
N ARG A 191 -13.94 4.68 -5.51
CA ARG A 191 -13.17 4.75 -6.75
C ARG A 191 -12.01 5.73 -6.62
N VAL A 192 -10.81 5.27 -6.99
CA VAL A 192 -9.60 6.08 -7.01
C VAL A 192 -9.01 6.03 -8.41
N LYS A 193 -8.62 7.19 -8.96
CA LYS A 193 -8.01 7.23 -10.29
C LYS A 193 -7.02 8.38 -10.47
N ASN A 194 -6.05 8.16 -11.36
CA ASN A 194 -5.08 9.18 -11.78
C ASN A 194 -4.29 9.77 -10.59
N SER A 195 -3.89 8.95 -9.63
CA SER A 195 -3.10 9.40 -8.49
C SER A 195 -1.60 9.36 -8.80
N ILE A 196 -0.86 10.31 -8.23
CA ILE A 196 0.61 10.32 -8.28
C ILE A 196 1.14 10.39 -6.86
N ILE A 197 1.89 9.37 -6.45
CA ILE A 197 2.57 9.29 -5.16
C ILE A 197 4.06 9.28 -5.41
N ASP A 198 4.76 10.33 -4.98
CA ASP A 198 6.19 10.54 -5.16
C ASP A 198 6.89 10.51 -3.80
N SER A 199 7.29 9.31 -3.38
CA SER A 199 8.13 9.10 -2.19
C SER A 199 9.59 8.77 -2.57
N PHE A 200 10.00 9.14 -3.77
CA PHE A 200 11.37 8.88 -4.24
C PHE A 200 12.40 9.68 -3.42
N SER A 201 13.39 8.99 -2.83
CA SER A 201 14.45 9.64 -2.06
C SER A 201 15.51 10.27 -2.99
N SER A 202 15.84 11.53 -2.74
CA SER A 202 16.88 12.26 -3.49
C SER A 202 18.29 12.11 -2.91
N THR A 203 18.45 11.50 -1.73
CA THR A 203 19.72 11.35 -1.01
C THR A 203 20.15 9.90 -0.87
N GLY A 204 19.29 8.93 -1.23
CA GLY A 204 19.51 7.51 -0.98
C GLY A 204 19.00 7.02 0.39
N SER A 205 18.57 7.92 1.29
CA SER A 205 17.94 7.53 2.56
C SER A 205 16.62 6.83 2.31
N PHE A 206 16.42 5.63 2.88
CA PHE A 206 15.24 4.83 2.60
C PHE A 206 13.94 5.45 3.16
N PRO A 207 12.88 5.58 2.34
CA PRO A 207 11.61 6.20 2.75
C PRO A 207 10.69 5.19 3.46
N PHE A 208 11.06 4.76 4.67
CA PHE A 208 10.34 3.76 5.44
C PHE A 208 8.84 4.05 5.58
N ASN A 209 8.03 3.03 5.32
CA ASN A 209 6.58 3.02 5.53
C ASN A 209 5.85 4.12 4.73
N THR A 210 6.30 4.38 3.52
CA THR A 210 5.61 5.31 2.62
C THR A 210 4.63 4.59 1.71
N ASP A 211 3.80 3.71 2.30
CA ASP A 211 2.77 2.94 1.61
C ASP A 211 1.91 3.84 0.71
N GLY A 212 1.55 3.34 -0.46
CA GLY A 212 0.71 4.08 -1.42
C GLY A 212 -0.74 4.13 -0.96
N PHE A 213 -1.40 2.97 -1.00
CA PHE A 213 -2.78 2.80 -0.57
C PHE A 213 -2.91 1.64 0.42
N ASP A 214 -3.41 1.92 1.62
CA ASP A 214 -3.83 0.94 2.60
C ASP A 214 -5.34 0.76 2.54
N VAL A 215 -5.79 -0.42 2.12
CA VAL A 215 -7.21 -0.67 1.86
C VAL A 215 -7.80 -1.55 2.95
N THR A 216 -8.81 -1.02 3.65
CA THR A 216 -9.70 -1.75 4.55
C THR A 216 -11.14 -1.40 4.17
N ALA A 217 -11.59 -1.88 3.03
CA ALA A 217 -12.85 -1.44 2.42
C ALA A 217 -13.43 -2.51 1.47
N THR A 218 -14.68 -2.32 1.10
CA THR A 218 -15.41 -3.21 0.21
C THR A 218 -15.81 -2.52 -1.08
N ASN A 219 -15.70 -3.22 -2.22
CA ASN A 219 -16.01 -2.69 -3.55
C ASN A 219 -15.14 -1.47 -3.88
N VAL A 220 -13.83 -1.68 -3.98
CA VAL A 220 -12.84 -0.63 -4.26
C VAL A 220 -12.28 -0.82 -5.67
N HIS A 221 -12.16 0.28 -6.40
CA HIS A 221 -11.49 0.29 -7.69
C HIS A 221 -10.45 1.41 -7.72
N ILE A 222 -9.17 1.04 -7.82
CA ILE A 222 -8.03 1.95 -7.95
C ILE A 222 -7.44 1.76 -9.33
N SER A 223 -7.27 2.85 -10.09
CA SER A 223 -6.73 2.76 -11.46
C SER A 223 -5.87 3.94 -11.86
N ASP A 224 -5.11 3.75 -12.94
CA ASP A 224 -4.37 4.80 -13.66
C ASP A 224 -3.45 5.62 -12.73
N SER A 225 -2.65 4.93 -11.89
CA SER A 225 -1.85 5.58 -10.86
C SER A 225 -0.35 5.35 -11.06
N VAL A 226 0.46 6.32 -10.62
CA VAL A 226 1.92 6.21 -10.55
C VAL A 226 2.34 6.29 -9.08
N ILE A 227 3.05 5.28 -8.58
CA ILE A 227 3.41 5.16 -7.17
C ILE A 227 4.89 4.81 -7.07
N TYR A 228 5.69 5.75 -6.58
CA TYR A 228 7.09 5.54 -6.24
C TYR A 228 7.24 5.68 -4.73
N ASN A 229 7.58 4.57 -4.06
CA ASN A 229 7.56 4.52 -2.60
C ASN A 229 8.54 3.49 -2.03
N GLY A 230 8.72 3.49 -0.73
CA GLY A 230 9.60 2.57 0.00
C GLY A 230 8.83 1.61 0.90
N ASP A 231 7.61 1.22 0.54
CA ASP A 231 6.84 0.16 1.19
C ASP A 231 5.76 -0.36 0.20
N ASP A 232 4.66 -0.95 0.67
CA ASP A 232 3.62 -1.47 -0.21
C ASP A 232 3.03 -0.36 -1.10
N ALA A 233 2.99 -0.56 -2.41
CA ALA A 233 2.26 0.35 -3.29
C ALA A 233 0.75 0.25 -3.06
N CYS A 234 0.28 -0.95 -2.76
CA CYS A 234 -1.06 -1.22 -2.26
C CYS A 234 -1.00 -2.34 -1.22
N ALA A 235 -1.49 -2.07 -0.01
CA ALA A 235 -1.64 -3.04 1.06
C ALA A 235 -3.13 -3.32 1.32
N VAL A 236 -3.59 -4.52 0.96
CA VAL A 236 -4.99 -4.93 1.22
C VAL A 236 -5.07 -5.62 2.57
N GLN A 237 -5.79 -5.00 3.50
CA GLN A 237 -5.89 -5.40 4.90
C GLN A 237 -7.14 -6.26 5.19
N SER A 238 -7.18 -6.87 6.38
CA SER A 238 -8.34 -7.65 6.85
C SER A 238 -9.63 -6.82 6.82
N GLY A 239 -10.72 -7.43 6.34
CA GLY A 239 -12.02 -6.78 6.13
C GLY A 239 -12.22 -6.25 4.72
N SER A 240 -11.25 -6.45 3.82
CA SER A 240 -11.37 -6.01 2.43
C SER A 240 -11.97 -7.08 1.54
N HIS A 241 -12.92 -6.66 0.71
CA HIS A 241 -13.61 -7.53 -0.24
C HIS A 241 -13.86 -6.80 -1.55
N ASN A 242 -13.72 -7.51 -2.69
CA ASN A 242 -13.98 -6.96 -4.02
C ASN A 242 -13.11 -5.71 -4.31
N VAL A 243 -11.81 -5.89 -4.34
CA VAL A 243 -10.85 -4.83 -4.67
C VAL A 243 -10.23 -5.09 -6.05
N LEU A 244 -10.32 -4.11 -6.93
CA LEU A 244 -9.62 -4.07 -8.20
C LEU A 244 -8.59 -2.94 -8.16
N PHE A 245 -7.31 -3.29 -8.40
CA PHE A 245 -6.23 -2.33 -8.59
C PHE A 245 -5.62 -2.59 -9.97
N GLU A 246 -5.65 -1.61 -10.86
CA GLU A 246 -5.23 -1.83 -12.24
C GLU A 246 -4.54 -0.62 -12.88
N LYS A 247 -3.81 -0.89 -13.98
CA LYS A 247 -3.23 0.15 -14.83
C LYS A 247 -2.34 1.11 -14.06
N ALA A 248 -1.37 0.58 -13.36
CA ALA A 248 -0.46 1.38 -12.55
C ALA A 248 1.00 1.11 -12.93
N THR A 249 1.83 2.12 -12.66
CA THR A 249 3.29 1.97 -12.60
C THR A 249 3.71 2.17 -11.15
N ILE A 250 4.42 1.19 -10.59
CA ILE A 250 4.91 1.22 -9.22
C ILE A 250 6.42 0.96 -9.21
N GLY A 251 7.14 1.50 -8.23
CA GLY A 251 8.56 1.22 -8.20
C GLY A 251 9.38 2.04 -7.23
N TYR A 252 10.68 1.95 -7.47
CA TYR A 252 11.77 2.60 -6.75
C TYR A 252 11.76 2.27 -5.26
N GLN A 253 12.13 1.03 -4.94
CA GLN A 253 12.18 0.45 -3.59
C GLN A 253 10.82 0.01 -3.04
N SER A 254 9.78 -0.06 -3.88
CA SER A 254 8.44 -0.50 -3.48
C SER A 254 8.42 -1.97 -3.02
N HIS A 255 7.54 -2.26 -2.06
CA HIS A 255 7.20 -3.63 -1.67
C HIS A 255 6.02 -4.21 -2.47
N GLY A 256 5.62 -3.55 -3.55
CA GLY A 256 4.68 -4.05 -4.56
C GLY A 256 3.22 -4.10 -4.11
N LEU A 257 2.54 -5.14 -4.60
CA LEU A 257 1.11 -5.35 -4.46
C LEU A 257 0.86 -6.41 -3.39
N SER A 258 0.53 -5.96 -2.19
CA SER A 258 0.51 -6.81 -1.00
C SER A 258 -0.90 -7.13 -0.50
N ILE A 259 -1.07 -8.37 -0.08
CA ILE A 259 -2.16 -8.79 0.83
C ILE A 259 -1.57 -8.90 2.23
N GLY A 260 -2.02 -8.09 3.16
CA GLY A 260 -1.57 -8.13 4.55
C GLY A 260 -0.69 -6.95 4.99
N SER A 261 -0.07 -7.07 6.17
CA SER A 261 0.12 -8.29 6.97
C SER A 261 -1.14 -8.68 7.74
N LEU A 262 -1.44 -9.98 7.77
CA LEU A 262 -2.64 -10.53 8.40
C LEU A 262 -2.28 -11.39 9.61
N GLY A 263 -3.18 -11.47 10.60
CA GLY A 263 -3.04 -12.37 11.74
C GLY A 263 -2.05 -11.90 12.82
N GLN A 264 -1.64 -10.63 12.85
CA GLN A 264 -0.83 -10.08 13.94
C GLN A 264 -1.55 -10.18 15.28
N ASN A 265 -2.82 -9.81 15.31
CA ASN A 265 -3.69 -10.08 16.45
C ASN A 265 -4.24 -11.51 16.32
N GLN A 266 -3.72 -12.44 17.15
CA GLN A 266 -4.10 -13.85 17.10
C GLN A 266 -5.57 -14.11 17.48
N ALA A 267 -6.20 -13.20 18.23
CA ALA A 267 -7.61 -13.29 18.61
C ALA A 267 -8.57 -12.84 17.50
N ALA A 268 -8.08 -12.08 16.52
CA ALA A 268 -8.88 -11.58 15.42
C ALA A 268 -8.84 -12.52 14.22
N PHE A 269 -10.00 -12.80 13.64
CA PHE A 269 -10.11 -13.60 12.42
C PHE A 269 -9.93 -12.69 11.19
N ALA A 270 -8.86 -12.88 10.45
CA ALA A 270 -8.59 -12.15 9.22
C ALA A 270 -9.49 -12.65 8.08
N ASN A 271 -10.09 -11.74 7.32
CA ASN A 271 -10.94 -12.09 6.20
C ASN A 271 -10.71 -11.14 5.02
N VAL A 272 -10.21 -11.69 3.90
CA VAL A 272 -9.96 -10.96 2.65
C VAL A 272 -10.44 -11.81 1.48
N SER A 273 -11.16 -11.23 0.53
CA SER A 273 -11.58 -12.00 -0.63
C SER A 273 -11.83 -11.16 -1.89
N ASN A 274 -11.71 -11.83 -3.05
CA ASN A 274 -12.00 -11.25 -4.36
C ASN A 274 -11.11 -10.01 -4.63
N ILE A 275 -9.81 -10.20 -4.63
CA ILE A 275 -8.82 -9.15 -4.90
C ILE A 275 -8.18 -9.40 -6.26
N HIS A 276 -8.14 -8.39 -7.09
CA HIS A 276 -7.55 -8.47 -8.41
C HIS A 276 -6.58 -7.31 -8.63
N PHE A 277 -5.31 -7.63 -8.84
CA PHE A 277 -4.28 -6.72 -9.31
C PHE A 277 -3.98 -7.04 -10.77
N ARG A 278 -4.10 -6.08 -11.69
CA ARG A 278 -3.87 -6.37 -13.10
C ARG A 278 -3.31 -5.21 -13.92
N ASP A 279 -2.64 -5.54 -15.02
CA ASP A 279 -2.12 -4.56 -15.98
C ASP A 279 -1.15 -3.57 -15.31
N ILE A 280 -0.15 -4.08 -14.57
CA ILE A 280 0.74 -3.27 -13.73
C ILE A 280 2.18 -3.45 -14.17
N THR A 281 2.92 -2.35 -14.18
CA THR A 281 4.37 -2.34 -14.36
C THR A 281 5.05 -2.06 -13.01
N VAL A 282 6.01 -2.92 -12.65
CA VAL A 282 6.79 -2.82 -11.42
C VAL A 282 8.26 -2.63 -11.78
N VAL A 283 8.91 -1.59 -11.23
CA VAL A 283 10.28 -1.20 -11.58
C VAL A 283 11.11 -0.98 -10.32
N ASP A 284 12.32 -1.56 -10.25
CA ASP A 284 13.27 -1.36 -9.15
C ASP A 284 12.62 -1.55 -7.76
N ALA A 285 11.95 -2.67 -7.57
CA ALA A 285 11.17 -2.97 -6.37
C ALA A 285 11.67 -4.24 -5.67
N VAL A 286 11.31 -4.40 -4.41
CA VAL A 286 11.59 -5.65 -3.70
C VAL A 286 10.63 -6.75 -4.14
N TYR A 287 9.34 -6.45 -4.21
CA TYR A 287 8.31 -7.40 -4.63
C TYR A 287 7.44 -6.86 -5.75
N ALA A 288 6.84 -7.76 -6.52
CA ALA A 288 5.73 -7.41 -7.40
C ALA A 288 4.40 -7.93 -6.81
N ALA A 289 4.26 -9.22 -6.58
CA ALA A 289 3.11 -9.85 -5.94
C ALA A 289 3.50 -10.40 -4.57
N ARG A 290 2.85 -9.92 -3.51
CA ARG A 290 3.22 -10.28 -2.14
C ARG A 290 2.01 -10.71 -1.32
N PHE A 291 2.15 -11.81 -0.58
CA PHE A 291 1.28 -12.15 0.54
C PHE A 291 2.11 -12.22 1.82
N LYS A 292 1.61 -11.65 2.90
CA LYS A 292 2.27 -11.67 4.21
C LYS A 292 1.29 -11.89 5.35
N SER A 293 1.54 -12.93 6.16
CA SER A 293 0.81 -13.16 7.41
C SER A 293 1.73 -13.58 8.54
N TRP A 294 1.31 -13.33 9.75
CA TRP A 294 2.01 -13.70 10.95
C TRP A 294 1.74 -15.18 11.31
N ALA A 295 2.78 -15.90 11.72
CA ALA A 295 2.60 -17.20 12.36
C ALA A 295 1.69 -17.07 13.59
N GLY A 296 0.83 -18.05 13.84
CA GLY A 296 -0.14 -18.03 14.93
C GLY A 296 -1.39 -17.16 14.66
N GLY A 297 -1.49 -16.52 13.53
CA GLY A 297 -2.70 -15.82 13.10
C GLY A 297 -3.81 -16.79 12.70
N GLN A 298 -5.03 -16.30 12.56
CA GLN A 298 -6.17 -17.06 12.06
C GLN A 298 -6.96 -16.25 11.05
N GLY A 299 -7.58 -16.92 10.09
CA GLY A 299 -8.37 -16.25 9.06
C GLY A 299 -8.44 -17.03 7.76
N ILE A 300 -9.07 -16.40 6.78
CA ILE A 300 -9.17 -16.89 5.42
C ILE A 300 -8.90 -15.76 4.42
N VAL A 301 -8.10 -16.06 3.41
CA VAL A 301 -7.90 -15.22 2.24
C VAL A 301 -8.23 -16.02 1.00
N LYS A 302 -9.15 -15.52 0.17
CA LYS A 302 -9.69 -16.31 -0.91
C LYS A 302 -9.90 -15.52 -2.19
N ASN A 303 -9.65 -16.19 -3.33
CA ASN A 303 -9.86 -15.63 -4.68
C ASN A 303 -9.02 -14.36 -4.88
N ILE A 304 -7.72 -14.54 -4.95
CA ILE A 304 -6.73 -13.48 -5.15
C ILE A 304 -6.05 -13.69 -6.48
N THR A 305 -6.01 -12.67 -7.31
CA THR A 305 -5.38 -12.74 -8.63
C THR A 305 -4.41 -11.60 -8.85
N TRP A 306 -3.21 -11.92 -9.31
CA TRP A 306 -2.28 -10.98 -9.93
C TRP A 306 -2.15 -11.37 -11.41
N GLU A 307 -2.50 -10.47 -12.31
CA GLU A 307 -2.58 -10.74 -13.74
C GLU A 307 -1.92 -9.65 -14.59
N ASN A 308 -1.21 -10.03 -15.63
CA ASN A 308 -0.54 -9.11 -16.56
C ASN A 308 0.46 -8.18 -15.83
N ILE A 309 1.39 -8.76 -15.11
CA ILE A 309 2.39 -8.01 -14.35
C ILE A 309 3.71 -8.00 -15.11
N ARG A 310 4.17 -6.81 -15.47
CA ARG A 310 5.50 -6.58 -16.05
C ARG A 310 6.46 -6.14 -14.98
N ILE A 311 7.61 -6.80 -14.89
CA ILE A 311 8.60 -6.52 -13.86
C ILE A 311 9.95 -6.16 -14.48
N TYR A 312 10.60 -5.15 -13.93
CA TYR A 312 11.94 -4.73 -14.30
C TYR A 312 12.77 -4.57 -13.05
N ASN A 313 13.82 -5.37 -12.88
CA ASN A 313 14.73 -5.25 -11.74
C ASN A 313 14.02 -5.43 -10.38
N VAL A 314 13.24 -6.51 -10.23
CA VAL A 314 12.50 -6.83 -8.98
C VAL A 314 13.20 -7.96 -8.24
N SER A 315 13.49 -7.79 -6.94
CA SER A 315 14.26 -8.77 -6.17
C SER A 315 13.52 -10.10 -5.96
N PHE A 316 12.23 -10.04 -5.60
CA PHE A 316 11.38 -11.20 -5.32
C PHE A 316 10.02 -11.05 -6.03
N PRO A 317 9.92 -11.44 -7.29
CA PRO A 317 8.71 -11.17 -8.10
C PRO A 317 7.41 -11.71 -7.52
N ILE A 318 7.40 -12.98 -7.06
CA ILE A 318 6.24 -13.62 -6.42
C ILE A 318 6.67 -14.13 -5.07
N PHE A 319 6.11 -13.55 -4.01
CA PHE A 319 6.52 -13.83 -2.63
C PHE A 319 5.33 -14.08 -1.70
N VAL A 320 5.24 -15.28 -1.15
CA VAL A 320 4.22 -15.67 -0.18
C VAL A 320 4.92 -16.09 1.12
N THR A 321 4.60 -15.41 2.22
CA THR A 321 5.12 -15.78 3.55
C THR A 321 4.01 -15.80 4.60
N GLN A 322 4.07 -16.80 5.49
CA GLN A 322 3.23 -16.91 6.68
C GLN A 322 4.03 -16.81 7.99
N THR A 323 5.28 -16.41 7.88
CA THR A 323 6.19 -16.20 9.01
C THR A 323 6.67 -14.75 9.10
N TYR A 324 5.80 -13.82 8.67
CA TYR A 324 6.10 -12.39 8.66
C TYR A 324 6.40 -11.85 10.06
N PHE A 325 7.31 -10.90 10.14
CA PHE A 325 7.65 -10.13 11.34
C PHE A 325 8.08 -8.70 10.95
N ASN A 326 7.97 -7.76 11.89
CA ASN A 326 8.48 -6.40 11.69
C ASN A 326 9.96 -6.34 12.10
N GLN A 327 10.82 -5.88 11.22
CA GLN A 327 12.20 -5.59 11.60
C GLN A 327 12.26 -4.44 12.63
N GLY A 328 13.31 -4.39 13.44
CA GLY A 328 13.52 -3.33 14.44
C GLY A 328 12.68 -3.43 15.71
N SER A 329 11.72 -4.35 15.82
CA SER A 329 10.93 -4.60 17.02
C SER A 329 11.49 -5.78 17.80
N ASN A 330 12.52 -5.63 18.62
CA ASN A 330 13.08 -6.69 19.47
C ASN A 330 13.08 -8.11 18.81
N ALA A 331 13.01 -8.14 17.49
CA ALA A 331 13.06 -9.38 16.74
C ALA A 331 14.46 -9.93 16.92
N THR A 332 14.57 -10.98 17.67
CA THR A 332 15.76 -11.81 17.73
C THR A 332 16.11 -12.15 16.29
N GLN A 333 17.36 -11.99 15.90
CA GLN A 333 17.82 -12.49 14.61
C GLN A 333 17.42 -13.95 14.51
N LEU A 334 16.61 -14.28 13.50
CA LEU A 334 16.18 -15.63 13.28
C LEU A 334 17.07 -16.24 12.20
N GLU A 335 17.62 -17.40 12.48
CA GLU A 335 18.34 -18.18 11.47
C GLU A 335 17.39 -18.58 10.33
N PRO A 336 17.89 -18.73 9.09
CA PRO A 336 17.09 -19.22 7.98
C PRO A 336 16.31 -20.50 8.34
N GLY A 337 15.02 -20.52 8.06
CA GLY A 337 14.14 -21.64 8.40
C GLY A 337 13.52 -21.62 9.81
N GLN A 338 13.86 -20.61 10.63
CA GLN A 338 13.22 -20.42 11.93
C GLN A 338 11.91 -19.63 11.78
N ILE A 339 10.88 -20.07 12.50
CA ILE A 339 9.60 -19.34 12.58
C ILE A 339 9.74 -18.25 13.63
N SER A 340 9.26 -17.05 13.34
CA SER A 340 9.30 -15.87 14.21
C SER A 340 8.61 -16.12 15.57
N GLY A 341 9.27 -16.78 16.52
CA GLY A 341 8.97 -16.86 17.96
C GLY A 341 7.52 -17.01 18.45
N ARG A 342 6.54 -17.26 17.58
CA ARG A 342 5.16 -17.46 17.98
C ARG A 342 4.87 -18.95 18.27
N PRO A 343 4.22 -19.26 19.41
CA PRO A 343 4.21 -20.61 19.97
C PRO A 343 3.23 -21.58 19.33
N ASN A 344 2.45 -21.20 18.31
CA ASN A 344 1.48 -22.10 17.70
C ASN A 344 1.61 -22.15 16.17
N ASN A 345 1.21 -23.27 15.58
CA ASN A 345 1.24 -23.52 14.15
C ASN A 345 -0.03 -23.04 13.42
N ALA A 346 -0.88 -22.25 14.06
CA ALA A 346 -2.03 -21.66 13.39
C ALA A 346 -1.56 -20.63 12.35
N SER A 347 -2.29 -20.53 11.28
CA SER A 347 -2.02 -19.56 10.20
C SER A 347 -3.30 -19.21 9.47
N VAL A 348 -3.26 -18.07 8.80
CA VAL A 348 -4.31 -17.67 7.87
C VAL A 348 -4.37 -18.69 6.73
N THR A 349 -5.53 -19.22 6.40
CA THR A 349 -5.71 -20.10 5.24
C THR A 349 -5.77 -19.29 3.97
N MET A 350 -5.01 -19.69 2.96
CA MET A 350 -5.03 -19.12 1.62
C MET A 350 -5.68 -20.10 0.64
N GLU A 351 -6.66 -19.65 -0.12
CA GLU A 351 -7.40 -20.45 -1.10
C GLU A 351 -7.57 -19.69 -2.41
N ASP A 352 -7.47 -20.40 -3.53
CA ASP A 352 -7.74 -19.85 -4.87
C ASP A 352 -6.85 -18.63 -5.18
N PHE A 353 -5.52 -18.80 -5.13
CA PHE A 353 -4.56 -17.78 -5.53
C PHE A 353 -4.08 -18.03 -6.95
N THR A 354 -4.11 -17.01 -7.80
CA THR A 354 -3.66 -17.10 -9.20
C THR A 354 -2.64 -16.02 -9.51
N TRP A 355 -1.51 -16.43 -10.05
CA TRP A 355 -0.50 -15.55 -10.66
C TRP A 355 -0.46 -15.86 -12.15
N LYS A 356 -0.75 -14.87 -12.99
CA LYS A 356 -0.91 -15.08 -14.41
C LYS A 356 -0.22 -14.01 -15.24
N ASN A 357 0.49 -14.46 -16.28
CA ASN A 357 1.18 -13.59 -17.23
C ASN A 357 2.13 -12.60 -16.53
N PHE A 358 3.15 -13.16 -15.88
CA PHE A 358 4.27 -12.40 -15.31
C PHE A 358 5.44 -12.43 -16.28
N ARG A 359 6.00 -11.25 -16.59
CA ARG A 359 7.12 -11.15 -17.53
C ARG A 359 8.15 -10.12 -17.07
N GLY A 360 9.43 -10.47 -17.17
CA GLY A 360 10.52 -9.52 -16.96
C GLY A 360 11.72 -10.06 -16.19
N THR A 361 12.35 -9.21 -15.34
CA THR A 361 13.67 -9.50 -14.79
C THR A 361 13.76 -9.44 -13.28
N ILE A 362 14.55 -10.36 -12.71
CA ILE A 362 14.95 -10.38 -11.29
C ILE A 362 16.21 -9.54 -11.13
N ASN A 363 16.25 -8.72 -10.07
CA ASN A 363 17.45 -8.04 -9.63
C ASN A 363 18.40 -9.04 -8.94
N THR A 364 19.49 -9.40 -9.63
CA THR A 364 20.51 -10.32 -9.12
C THR A 364 21.79 -9.62 -8.68
N PHE A 365 21.97 -8.35 -9.07
CA PHE A 365 23.21 -7.62 -8.78
C PHE A 365 23.18 -6.88 -7.45
N GLU A 366 22.05 -6.27 -7.12
CA GLU A 366 21.83 -5.53 -5.86
C GLU A 366 20.43 -5.87 -5.31
N PRO A 367 20.22 -7.11 -4.84
CA PRO A 367 18.90 -7.51 -4.35
C PRO A 367 18.54 -6.75 -3.06
N GLY A 368 17.26 -6.41 -2.92
CA GLY A 368 16.75 -5.64 -1.79
C GLY A 368 16.49 -4.18 -2.13
N ASP A 369 16.29 -3.37 -1.11
CA ASP A 369 15.88 -1.96 -1.23
C ASP A 369 16.67 -0.99 -0.35
N GLY A 370 17.64 -1.48 0.40
CA GLY A 370 18.38 -0.67 1.37
C GLY A 370 17.66 -0.47 2.71
N SER A 371 16.50 -1.10 2.92
CA SER A 371 15.77 -1.03 4.20
C SER A 371 16.29 -1.99 5.26
N CYS A 372 17.22 -2.87 4.90
CA CYS A 372 17.66 -3.94 5.77
C CYS A 372 18.50 -3.42 6.95
N VAL A 373 18.03 -3.69 8.15
CA VAL A 373 18.70 -3.35 9.41
C VAL A 373 19.03 -4.59 10.27
N THR A 374 18.77 -5.77 9.74
CA THR A 374 19.01 -7.07 10.39
C THR A 374 19.90 -7.94 9.51
N ASN A 375 20.57 -8.93 10.09
CA ASN A 375 21.30 -9.96 9.35
C ASN A 375 20.96 -11.33 9.94
N PRO A 376 20.28 -12.25 9.16
CA PRO A 376 19.85 -12.04 7.77
C PRO A 376 18.82 -10.92 7.62
N CYS A 377 18.66 -10.44 6.40
CA CYS A 377 17.67 -9.43 6.08
C CYS A 377 16.24 -9.96 6.32
N TRP A 378 15.32 -9.07 6.66
CA TRP A 378 13.94 -9.45 6.99
C TRP A 378 13.22 -10.23 5.87
N TYR A 379 13.59 -10.02 4.62
CA TYR A 379 13.05 -10.77 3.48
C TYR A 379 13.77 -12.11 3.23
N ASP A 380 14.93 -12.34 3.83
CA ASP A 380 15.68 -13.58 3.72
C ASP A 380 15.36 -14.57 4.86
N VAL A 381 14.73 -14.10 5.91
CA VAL A 381 14.42 -14.91 7.10
C VAL A 381 13.41 -16.00 6.76
N SER A 382 13.64 -17.18 7.36
CA SER A 382 12.85 -18.39 7.16
C SER A 382 12.99 -19.06 5.79
N LEU A 383 13.91 -18.59 4.97
CA LEU A 383 14.21 -19.18 3.67
C LEU A 383 15.58 -19.86 3.70
N PRO A 384 15.70 -21.11 3.25
CA PRO A 384 16.97 -21.81 3.21
C PRO A 384 17.81 -21.29 2.02
N ASN A 385 18.97 -20.70 2.27
CA ASN A 385 19.99 -20.42 1.26
C ASN A 385 19.48 -19.65 0.02
N ILE A 386 18.89 -18.49 0.22
CA ILE A 386 18.47 -17.60 -0.88
C ILE A 386 19.61 -17.38 -1.87
N GLN A 387 19.29 -17.50 -3.15
CA GLN A 387 20.23 -17.37 -4.28
C GLN A 387 20.05 -16.04 -5.04
N HIS A 388 18.97 -15.31 -4.77
CA HIS A 388 18.53 -14.11 -5.49
C HIS A 388 18.25 -14.35 -7.00
N THR A 389 17.87 -15.58 -7.33
CA THR A 389 17.40 -15.99 -8.64
C THR A 389 15.95 -16.48 -8.60
N GLU A 390 15.33 -16.37 -7.41
CA GLU A 390 13.99 -16.87 -7.17
C GLU A 390 12.94 -16.00 -7.85
N ALA A 391 12.33 -16.52 -8.89
CA ALA A 391 11.14 -15.93 -9.50
C ALA A 391 9.91 -16.10 -8.59
N ILE A 392 9.87 -17.23 -7.86
CA ILE A 392 8.72 -17.64 -7.04
C ILE A 392 9.19 -18.20 -5.70
N ILE A 393 8.67 -17.60 -4.64
CA ILE A 393 8.85 -18.06 -3.25
C ILE A 393 7.47 -18.28 -2.64
N ILE A 394 7.15 -19.51 -2.23
CA ILE A 394 5.88 -19.83 -1.58
C ILE A 394 6.17 -20.52 -0.24
N GLY A 395 6.08 -19.74 0.85
CA GLY A 395 6.25 -20.21 2.22
C GLY A 395 4.90 -20.39 2.92
N CYS A 396 4.42 -21.64 3.02
CA CYS A 396 3.22 -21.97 3.77
C CYS A 396 3.63 -22.43 5.20
N ASN A 397 2.96 -21.92 6.24
CA ASN A 397 3.27 -22.28 7.62
C ASN A 397 2.94 -23.75 7.93
N THR A 398 1.87 -24.27 7.33
CA THR A 398 1.45 -25.66 7.43
C THR A 398 1.12 -26.23 6.06
N ARG A 399 1.14 -27.57 5.94
CA ARG A 399 0.78 -28.27 4.69
C ARG A 399 -0.68 -28.08 4.26
N SER A 400 -1.53 -27.54 5.12
CA SER A 400 -2.96 -27.31 4.87
C SER A 400 -3.33 -25.84 4.69
N SER A 401 -2.38 -24.90 4.82
CA SER A 401 -2.68 -23.48 4.79
C SER A 401 -2.71 -22.86 3.40
N CYS A 402 -2.18 -23.57 2.37
CA CYS A 402 -2.15 -23.11 0.98
C CYS A 402 -2.93 -24.10 0.10
N LYS A 403 -3.99 -23.63 -0.55
CA LYS A 403 -4.89 -24.46 -1.34
C LYS A 403 -5.24 -23.82 -2.67
N ASN A 404 -5.28 -24.64 -3.71
CA ASN A 404 -5.70 -24.27 -5.04
C ASN A 404 -4.92 -23.05 -5.60
N PHE A 405 -3.59 -23.12 -5.51
CA PHE A 405 -2.70 -22.14 -6.11
C PHE A 405 -2.46 -22.47 -7.57
N GLN A 406 -2.43 -21.46 -8.43
CA GLN A 406 -2.22 -21.59 -9.87
C GLN A 406 -1.21 -20.54 -10.36
N LEU A 407 -0.21 -20.97 -11.09
CA LEU A 407 0.77 -20.12 -11.76
C LEU A 407 0.73 -20.41 -13.27
N GLU A 408 0.39 -19.39 -14.06
CA GLU A 408 0.21 -19.50 -15.49
C GLU A 408 1.07 -18.45 -16.21
N ASP A 409 1.77 -18.84 -17.27
CA ASP A 409 2.54 -17.95 -18.13
C ASP A 409 3.55 -17.09 -17.35
N ILE A 410 4.47 -17.73 -16.62
CA ILE A 410 5.49 -17.06 -15.82
C ILE A 410 6.80 -17.05 -16.58
N GLU A 411 7.18 -15.90 -17.13
CA GLU A 411 8.41 -15.67 -17.90
C GLU A 411 9.29 -14.64 -17.22
N ILE A 412 10.02 -15.06 -16.19
CA ILE A 412 10.84 -14.20 -15.34
C ILE A 412 12.28 -14.71 -15.39
N TYR A 413 13.24 -13.80 -15.64
CA TYR A 413 14.64 -14.15 -15.85
C TYR A 413 15.57 -13.32 -14.96
N PRO A 414 16.58 -13.94 -14.32
CA PRO A 414 17.65 -13.24 -13.64
C PRO A 414 18.44 -12.33 -14.60
N GLN A 415 18.83 -11.13 -14.13
CA GLN A 415 19.60 -10.19 -14.95
C GLN A 415 21.02 -10.68 -15.29
N ASP A 416 21.59 -11.59 -14.50
CA ASP A 416 22.90 -12.20 -14.74
C ASP A 416 22.83 -13.38 -15.72
N TYR A 417 21.67 -13.64 -16.33
CA TYR A 417 21.40 -14.75 -17.25
C TYR A 417 21.52 -16.14 -16.63
N SER A 418 21.53 -16.26 -15.32
CA SER A 418 21.40 -17.54 -14.64
C SER A 418 19.98 -18.11 -14.78
N ASN A 419 19.77 -19.33 -14.34
CA ASN A 419 18.45 -19.97 -14.39
C ASN A 419 17.55 -19.41 -13.28
N SER A 420 16.32 -19.05 -13.62
CA SER A 420 15.29 -18.72 -12.64
C SER A 420 14.97 -19.92 -11.78
N THR A 421 14.75 -19.67 -10.50
CA THR A 421 14.46 -20.72 -9.53
C THR A 421 13.11 -20.52 -8.84
N VAL A 422 12.61 -21.61 -8.26
CA VAL A 422 11.40 -21.66 -7.43
C VAL A 422 11.77 -22.33 -6.12
N VAL A 423 11.26 -21.81 -5.01
CA VAL A 423 11.31 -22.46 -3.73
C VAL A 423 9.94 -22.52 -3.07
N CYS A 424 9.57 -23.70 -2.59
CA CYS A 424 8.31 -23.95 -1.90
C CYS A 424 8.54 -24.59 -0.53
N ILE A 425 7.80 -24.13 0.45
CA ILE A 425 7.80 -24.70 1.81
C ILE A 425 6.37 -25.11 2.16
N ASN A 426 6.16 -26.36 2.53
CA ASN A 426 4.86 -26.94 2.92
C ASN A 426 3.75 -26.83 1.85
N VAL A 427 4.08 -26.61 0.59
CA VAL A 427 3.13 -26.70 -0.52
C VAL A 427 2.95 -28.17 -0.90
N THR A 428 1.70 -28.63 -0.97
CA THR A 428 1.40 -30.03 -1.31
C THR A 428 0.63 -30.14 -2.62
N SER A 429 1.03 -31.06 -3.49
CA SER A 429 0.33 -31.30 -4.77
C SER A 429 -1.11 -31.75 -4.59
N ALA A 430 -1.42 -32.47 -3.50
CA ALA A 430 -2.77 -32.91 -3.20
C ALA A 430 -3.76 -31.74 -2.98
N LEU A 431 -3.28 -30.59 -2.47
CA LEU A 431 -4.09 -29.39 -2.27
C LEU A 431 -3.91 -28.36 -3.40
N ASN A 432 -2.91 -28.53 -4.25
CA ASN A 432 -2.56 -27.65 -5.35
C ASN A 432 -2.33 -28.45 -6.64
N PRO A 433 -3.35 -29.17 -7.15
CA PRO A 433 -3.18 -30.09 -8.28
C PRO A 433 -2.87 -29.35 -9.59
N GLU A 434 -3.19 -28.06 -9.70
CA GLU A 434 -2.99 -27.25 -10.89
C GLU A 434 -1.97 -26.11 -10.60
N LEU A 435 -0.95 -26.38 -9.77
CA LEU A 435 0.03 -25.38 -9.36
C LEU A 435 0.78 -24.78 -10.58
N GLY A 436 1.02 -25.56 -11.61
CA GLY A 436 1.65 -25.11 -12.86
C GLY A 436 3.18 -25.06 -12.85
N ILE A 437 3.80 -25.36 -11.69
CA ILE A 437 5.26 -25.40 -11.51
C ILE A 437 5.67 -26.60 -10.69
N ASP A 438 6.93 -27.01 -10.81
CA ASP A 438 7.54 -27.99 -9.94
C ASP A 438 7.85 -27.39 -8.57
N CYS A 439 7.52 -28.13 -7.50
CA CYS A 439 7.63 -27.66 -6.14
C CYS A 439 8.13 -28.80 -5.24
N VAL A 440 9.38 -28.74 -4.86
CA VAL A 440 10.00 -29.71 -3.93
C VAL A 440 10.31 -29.01 -2.62
N ASN A 441 9.69 -29.50 -1.53
CA ASN A 441 9.72 -28.84 -0.22
C ASN A 441 11.14 -28.47 0.24
N GLY A 442 11.38 -27.15 0.39
CA GLY A 442 12.66 -26.59 0.84
C GLY A 442 13.81 -26.71 -0.15
N THR A 443 13.54 -27.10 -1.40
CA THR A 443 14.56 -27.26 -2.44
C THR A 443 14.34 -26.22 -3.53
N PHE A 444 15.45 -25.61 -4.01
CA PHE A 444 15.42 -24.76 -5.19
C PHE A 444 15.35 -25.62 -6.44
N VAL A 445 14.34 -25.41 -7.24
CA VAL A 445 14.15 -26.09 -8.54
C VAL A 445 14.14 -25.04 -9.66
N PRO A 446 14.64 -25.36 -10.86
CA PRO A 446 14.52 -24.45 -11.99
C PRO A 446 13.05 -24.14 -12.26
N LEU A 447 12.77 -22.88 -12.61
CA LEU A 447 11.49 -22.52 -13.24
C LEU A 447 11.53 -23.04 -14.68
N GLY A 448 10.67 -23.98 -15.01
CA GLY A 448 10.64 -24.68 -16.28
C GLY A 448 10.21 -23.81 -17.47
#